data_a5a488354c2dfebf031abc3c2b3d4e88
#
_entry.id   a5a488354c2dfebf031abc3c2b3d4e88
#
_cell.length_a   1.000
_cell.length_b   1.000
_cell.length_c   1.000
_cell.angle_alpha   90.00
_cell.angle_beta   90.00
_cell.angle_gamma   90.00
#
_symmetry.space_group_name_H-M   'P 1'
#
loop_
_entity.id
_entity.type
_entity.pdbx_description
1 polymer ?
#
loop_
_entity_poly.entity_id
_entity_poly.type
_entity_poly.pdbx_seq_one_letter_code
_entity_poly.pdbx_strand_id
1 'polypeptide(L)'
;MIERGNKYGTHRVIEPKGVLTQAASKIDNDMNKKYSNEIICDVTALNVDSASFTQIEEACGHDVEKIKEMILDIVEKTGKMQNPVTGSGGMFIGVVNYIGEELKNTGLKVGDKIASLVSLSLTPLKIEEIIKIHADIDRVDVKAQAVLFESALYCKLPDDMSEPLALAALDVAGAPAQTAKLVQSGNSVLILGAAGKSGTLCCYEASKRVGPTGRVVGLVYSEAEKADLQAIGACDEIILADATKPVDV
;
A
#
# COMPACT_ATOMS: atom_id res chain seq x y z
N MET A 1 -6.35 -19.30 28.33
CA MET A 1 -6.88 -18.03 27.78
C MET A 1 -5.78 -17.44 26.88
N ILE A 2 -6.10 -17.07 25.65
CA ILE A 2 -5.12 -16.42 24.75
C ILE A 2 -4.90 -14.99 25.27
N GLU A 3 -3.65 -14.60 25.39
CA GLU A 3 -3.26 -13.28 25.89
C GLU A 3 -3.74 -12.16 24.92
N ARG A 4 -4.07 -10.99 25.47
CA ARG A 4 -4.36 -9.79 24.67
C ARG A 4 -3.09 -9.02 24.40
N GLY A 5 -2.86 -8.69 23.13
CA GLY A 5 -1.78 -7.80 22.70
C GLY A 5 -2.15 -6.31 22.84
N ASN A 6 -1.18 -5.44 22.59
CA ASN A 6 -1.44 -4.00 22.45
C ASN A 6 -2.13 -3.74 21.09
N LYS A 7 -3.15 -2.88 21.07
CA LYS A 7 -3.93 -2.59 19.85
C LYS A 7 -3.10 -2.05 18.67
N TYR A 8 -1.95 -1.45 18.94
CA TYR A 8 -1.01 -0.93 17.93
C TYR A 8 0.19 -1.84 17.66
N GLY A 9 0.21 -3.05 18.21
CA GLY A 9 1.24 -4.04 17.95
C GLY A 9 2.54 -3.89 18.72
N THR A 10 2.65 -2.99 19.72
CA THR A 10 3.90 -2.76 20.46
C THR A 10 4.39 -3.99 21.24
N HIS A 11 3.52 -4.95 21.54
CA HIS A 11 3.86 -6.23 22.16
C HIS A 11 4.73 -7.13 21.26
N ARG A 12 4.68 -6.90 19.94
CA ARG A 12 5.55 -7.61 18.98
C ARG A 12 6.85 -6.87 18.67
N VAL A 13 7.10 -5.70 19.26
CA VAL A 13 8.35 -4.98 19.07
C VAL A 13 9.47 -5.67 19.85
N ILE A 14 10.54 -6.05 19.15
CA ILE A 14 11.75 -6.63 19.72
C ILE A 14 12.73 -5.52 20.04
N GLU A 15 13.01 -4.61 19.07
CA GLU A 15 14.05 -3.59 19.20
C GLU A 15 13.74 -2.32 18.38
N PRO A 16 13.92 -1.11 18.97
CA PRO A 16 13.98 -0.87 20.39
C PRO A 16 12.60 -1.06 21.04
N LYS A 17 12.56 -1.52 22.28
CA LYS A 17 11.27 -1.65 23.00
C LYS A 17 10.67 -0.28 23.29
N GLY A 18 9.32 -0.23 23.33
CA GLY A 18 8.58 0.97 23.72
C GLY A 18 8.24 1.91 22.55
N VAL A 19 8.60 1.56 21.33
CA VAL A 19 8.21 2.28 20.10
C VAL A 19 7.07 1.57 19.38
N LEU A 20 6.46 2.26 18.40
CA LEU A 20 5.52 1.64 17.47
C LEU A 20 6.26 0.72 16.49
N THR A 21 5.55 -0.26 15.94
CA THR A 21 6.12 -1.25 15.01
C THR A 21 6.81 -0.64 13.80
N GLN A 22 6.33 0.51 13.30
CA GLN A 22 6.98 1.21 12.19
C GLN A 22 8.35 1.76 12.56
N ALA A 23 8.52 2.27 13.78
CA ALA A 23 9.78 2.83 14.26
C ALA A 23 10.76 1.76 14.79
N ALA A 24 10.30 0.52 14.94
CA ALA A 24 11.13 -0.58 15.40
C ALA A 24 12.07 -1.06 14.28
N SER A 25 13.32 -1.36 14.63
CA SER A 25 14.27 -2.02 13.73
C SER A 25 13.98 -3.51 13.57
N LYS A 26 13.33 -4.13 14.58
CA LYS A 26 12.97 -5.54 14.56
C LYS A 26 11.65 -5.79 15.29
N ILE A 27 10.77 -6.58 14.66
CA ILE A 27 9.51 -7.02 15.25
C ILE A 27 9.38 -8.55 15.20
N ASP A 28 8.57 -9.10 16.11
CA ASP A 28 8.28 -10.53 16.20
C ASP A 28 7.24 -10.91 15.12
N ASN A 29 7.68 -11.70 14.16
CA ASN A 29 6.85 -12.25 13.10
C ASN A 29 6.61 -13.77 13.27
N ASP A 30 6.67 -14.29 14.49
CA ASP A 30 6.29 -15.67 14.78
C ASP A 30 4.77 -15.84 14.70
N MET A 31 4.30 -16.50 13.65
CA MET A 31 2.88 -16.72 13.38
C MET A 31 2.25 -17.81 14.29
N ASN A 32 3.05 -18.56 15.06
CA ASN A 32 2.54 -19.49 16.06
C ASN A 32 2.08 -18.78 17.32
N LYS A 33 2.60 -17.59 17.61
CA LYS A 33 2.14 -16.73 18.69
C LYS A 33 0.86 -16.05 18.25
N LYS A 34 -0.24 -16.33 18.96
CA LYS A 34 -1.56 -15.78 18.68
C LYS A 34 -2.02 -14.95 19.85
N TYR A 35 -2.60 -13.78 19.55
CA TYR A 35 -3.20 -12.89 20.55
C TYR A 35 -4.69 -12.74 20.28
N SER A 36 -5.46 -12.44 21.34
CA SER A 36 -6.93 -12.36 21.28
C SER A 36 -7.45 -11.21 20.42
N ASN A 37 -6.61 -10.23 20.09
CA ASN A 37 -6.92 -9.04 19.31
C ASN A 37 -6.02 -8.89 18.06
N GLU A 38 -5.64 -9.99 17.45
CA GLU A 38 -4.91 -10.04 16.18
C GLU A 38 -5.67 -10.82 15.12
N ILE A 39 -5.39 -10.51 13.86
CA ILE A 39 -5.81 -11.26 12.68
C ILE A 39 -4.56 -11.79 12.00
N ILE A 40 -4.53 -13.07 11.63
CA ILE A 40 -3.46 -13.64 10.80
C ILE A 40 -4.02 -13.94 9.43
N CYS A 41 -3.29 -13.53 8.40
CA CYS A 41 -3.63 -13.76 7.01
C CYS A 41 -2.56 -14.62 6.32
N ASP A 42 -3.00 -15.56 5.49
CA ASP A 42 -2.16 -16.19 4.50
C ASP A 42 -2.06 -15.27 3.30
N VAL A 43 -0.86 -14.75 3.05
CA VAL A 43 -0.59 -13.69 2.06
C VAL A 43 -0.24 -14.31 0.72
N THR A 44 -0.89 -13.83 -0.33
CA THR A 44 -0.70 -14.31 -1.71
C THR A 44 0.06 -13.32 -2.59
N ALA A 45 -0.03 -12.02 -2.28
CA ALA A 45 0.66 -10.99 -3.03
C ALA A 45 1.02 -9.80 -2.14
N LEU A 46 2.19 -9.24 -2.38
CA LEU A 46 2.63 -7.94 -1.86
C LEU A 46 2.60 -6.93 -3.01
N ASN A 47 2.15 -5.71 -2.75
CA ASN A 47 2.48 -4.55 -3.54
C ASN A 47 3.54 -3.79 -2.76
N VAL A 48 4.77 -3.83 -3.22
CA VAL A 48 5.84 -3.03 -2.62
C VAL A 48 5.67 -1.61 -3.12
N ASP A 49 5.76 -0.64 -2.20
CA ASP A 49 5.67 0.78 -2.57
C ASP A 49 6.61 1.12 -3.73
N SER A 50 6.13 1.85 -4.74
CA SER A 50 6.87 2.05 -6.00
C SER A 50 8.25 2.66 -5.80
N ALA A 51 8.40 3.62 -4.87
CA ALA A 51 9.72 4.20 -4.58
C ALA A 51 10.67 3.17 -3.95
N SER A 52 10.14 2.29 -3.11
CA SER A 52 10.91 1.19 -2.51
C SER A 52 11.25 0.12 -3.53
N PHE A 53 10.32 -0.23 -4.40
CA PHE A 53 10.56 -1.23 -5.43
C PHE A 53 11.61 -0.76 -6.44
N THR A 54 11.48 0.45 -6.96
CA THR A 54 12.47 1.07 -7.87
C THR A 54 13.86 1.10 -7.23
N GLN A 55 13.95 1.50 -5.96
CA GLN A 55 15.24 1.54 -5.25
C GLN A 55 15.88 0.14 -5.12
N ILE A 56 15.08 -0.90 -4.81
CA ILE A 56 15.55 -2.29 -4.75
C ILE A 56 15.99 -2.77 -6.14
N GLU A 57 15.19 -2.50 -7.16
CA GLU A 57 15.45 -2.90 -8.54
C GLU A 57 16.76 -2.29 -9.06
N GLU A 58 16.96 -0.99 -8.87
CA GLU A 58 18.20 -0.30 -9.22
C GLU A 58 19.42 -0.85 -8.44
N ALA A 59 19.28 -1.07 -7.14
CA ALA A 59 20.34 -1.62 -6.31
C ALA A 59 20.73 -3.05 -6.71
N CYS A 60 19.79 -3.82 -7.26
CA CYS A 60 20.01 -5.17 -7.75
C CYS A 60 20.43 -5.23 -9.22
N GLY A 61 20.52 -4.08 -9.93
CA GLY A 61 20.82 -4.03 -11.36
C GLY A 61 19.77 -4.74 -12.21
N HIS A 62 18.49 -4.65 -11.82
CA HIS A 62 17.33 -5.29 -12.45
C HIS A 62 17.38 -6.84 -12.49
N ASP A 63 18.22 -7.46 -11.67
CA ASP A 63 18.34 -8.91 -11.54
C ASP A 63 17.25 -9.44 -10.61
N VAL A 64 16.31 -10.20 -11.16
CA VAL A 64 15.14 -10.71 -10.45
C VAL A 64 15.50 -11.57 -9.25
N GLU A 65 16.54 -12.41 -9.35
CA GLU A 65 16.93 -13.28 -8.23
C GLU A 65 17.56 -12.46 -7.11
N LYS A 66 18.34 -11.44 -7.42
CA LYS A 66 18.86 -10.52 -6.39
C LYS A 66 17.77 -9.68 -5.74
N ILE A 67 16.74 -9.29 -6.49
CA ILE A 67 15.57 -8.60 -5.94
C ILE A 67 14.86 -9.50 -4.93
N LYS A 68 14.63 -10.79 -5.26
CA LYS A 68 14.06 -11.76 -4.34
C LYS A 68 14.90 -11.92 -3.07
N GLU A 69 16.22 -12.11 -3.23
CA GLU A 69 17.14 -12.24 -2.11
C GLU A 69 17.10 -11.01 -1.20
N MET A 70 17.10 -9.81 -1.76
CA MET A 70 17.05 -8.56 -0.99
C MET A 70 15.74 -8.42 -0.22
N ILE A 71 14.59 -8.72 -0.82
CA ILE A 71 13.29 -8.67 -0.13
C ILE A 71 13.25 -9.69 1.02
N LEU A 72 13.70 -10.93 0.79
CA LEU A 72 13.77 -11.97 1.81
C LEU A 72 14.69 -11.55 2.97
N ASP A 73 15.87 -11.01 2.66
CA ASP A 73 16.86 -10.56 3.66
C ASP A 73 16.29 -9.42 4.54
N ILE A 74 15.59 -8.44 3.95
CA ILE A 74 14.92 -7.38 4.70
C ILE A 74 13.93 -7.98 5.68
N VAL A 75 13.05 -8.88 5.22
CA VAL A 75 11.99 -9.44 6.07
C VAL A 75 12.56 -10.38 7.14
N GLU A 76 13.56 -11.19 6.83
CA GLU A 76 14.21 -12.07 7.80
C GLU A 76 14.90 -11.29 8.92
N LYS A 77 15.60 -10.22 8.58
CA LYS A 77 16.31 -9.39 9.56
C LYS A 77 15.39 -8.58 10.46
N THR A 78 14.31 -8.04 9.90
CA THR A 78 13.48 -7.05 10.59
C THR A 78 12.13 -7.59 11.07
N GLY A 79 11.65 -8.70 10.53
CA GLY A 79 10.32 -9.27 10.77
C GLY A 79 9.20 -8.57 9.99
N LYS A 80 9.52 -7.65 9.07
CA LYS A 80 8.58 -6.82 8.29
C LYS A 80 9.21 -6.39 6.97
N MET A 81 8.38 -6.00 5.99
CA MET A 81 8.89 -5.39 4.78
C MET A 81 8.96 -3.87 4.97
N GLN A 82 10.13 -3.37 5.31
CA GLN A 82 10.43 -1.95 5.36
C GLN A 82 11.77 -1.71 4.67
N ASN A 83 11.72 -1.03 3.52
CA ASN A 83 12.93 -0.69 2.80
C ASN A 83 13.80 0.22 3.66
N PRO A 84 15.08 -0.13 3.93
CA PRO A 84 15.94 0.65 4.81
C PRO A 84 16.32 2.03 4.26
N VAL A 85 16.18 2.25 2.95
CA VAL A 85 16.50 3.52 2.28
C VAL A 85 15.30 4.46 2.27
N THR A 86 14.14 3.97 1.85
CA THR A 86 12.91 4.80 1.72
C THR A 86 12.07 4.82 2.99
N GLY A 87 12.22 3.83 3.86
CA GLY A 87 11.42 3.67 5.08
C GLY A 87 9.98 3.18 4.83
N SER A 88 9.59 2.96 3.57
CA SER A 88 8.24 2.51 3.20
C SER A 88 8.16 1.00 2.96
N GLY A 89 6.95 0.46 2.77
CA GLY A 89 6.74 -0.98 2.65
C GLY A 89 5.73 -1.36 1.57
N GLY A 90 4.57 -0.75 1.55
CA GLY A 90 3.46 -1.12 0.66
C GLY A 90 2.34 -1.86 1.38
N MET A 91 1.60 -2.70 0.69
CA MET A 91 0.45 -3.43 1.21
C MET A 91 0.44 -4.91 0.77
N PHE A 92 -0.51 -5.71 1.28
CA PHE A 92 -0.68 -7.09 0.84
C PHE A 92 -2.14 -7.44 0.52
N ILE A 93 -2.30 -8.48 -0.30
CA ILE A 93 -3.54 -9.26 -0.43
C ILE A 93 -3.33 -10.61 0.23
N GLY A 94 -4.34 -11.06 0.98
CA GLY A 94 -4.31 -12.35 1.64
C GLY A 94 -5.68 -12.86 2.02
N VAL A 95 -5.71 -14.10 2.49
CA VAL A 95 -6.91 -14.77 3.00
C VAL A 95 -6.81 -14.86 4.52
N VAL A 96 -7.85 -14.47 5.21
CA VAL A 96 -7.92 -14.53 6.67
C VAL A 96 -7.84 -15.97 7.15
N ASN A 97 -6.84 -16.29 7.97
CA ASN A 97 -6.60 -17.62 8.54
C ASN A 97 -7.04 -17.70 10.02
N TYR A 98 -6.80 -16.62 10.77
CA TYR A 98 -7.13 -16.55 12.19
C TYR A 98 -7.71 -15.19 12.55
N ILE A 99 -8.72 -15.18 13.41
CA ILE A 99 -9.30 -13.98 14.01
C ILE A 99 -9.34 -14.18 15.53
N GLY A 100 -8.67 -13.29 16.24
CA GLY A 100 -8.70 -13.27 17.71
C GLY A 100 -10.12 -13.06 18.26
N GLU A 101 -10.38 -13.61 19.46
CA GLU A 101 -11.74 -13.64 20.01
C GLU A 101 -12.37 -12.26 20.18
N GLU A 102 -11.56 -11.25 20.49
CA GLU A 102 -12.02 -9.86 20.64
C GLU A 102 -12.41 -9.19 19.31
N LEU A 103 -11.99 -9.76 18.16
CA LEU A 103 -12.26 -9.22 16.83
C LEU A 103 -13.35 -9.97 16.07
N LYS A 104 -13.99 -10.97 16.66
CA LYS A 104 -15.04 -11.79 16.00
C LYS A 104 -16.26 -10.98 15.54
N ASN A 105 -16.50 -9.82 16.14
CA ASN A 105 -17.65 -8.96 15.82
C ASN A 105 -17.37 -7.90 14.74
N THR A 106 -16.21 -7.93 14.09
CA THR A 106 -15.83 -6.96 13.05
C THR A 106 -16.49 -7.23 11.70
N GLY A 107 -17.26 -8.32 11.57
CA GLY A 107 -17.86 -8.76 10.30
C GLY A 107 -16.89 -9.50 9.39
N LEU A 108 -15.62 -9.66 9.80
CA LEU A 108 -14.62 -10.46 9.10
C LEU A 108 -14.77 -11.93 9.48
N LYS A 109 -14.51 -12.82 8.53
CA LYS A 109 -14.55 -14.28 8.72
C LYS A 109 -13.27 -14.93 8.21
N VAL A 110 -12.91 -16.05 8.83
CA VAL A 110 -11.86 -16.92 8.28
C VAL A 110 -12.28 -17.36 6.88
N GLY A 111 -11.36 -17.24 5.93
CA GLY A 111 -11.60 -17.47 4.50
C GLY A 111 -11.93 -16.20 3.70
N ASP A 112 -12.23 -15.07 4.36
CA ASP A 112 -12.40 -13.81 3.64
C ASP A 112 -11.09 -13.36 2.99
N LYS A 113 -11.17 -12.93 1.73
CA LYS A 113 -10.05 -12.33 1.01
C LYS A 113 -10.02 -10.84 1.25
N ILE A 114 -8.89 -10.32 1.68
CA ILE A 114 -8.72 -8.92 2.05
C ILE A 114 -7.49 -8.30 1.41
N ALA A 115 -7.54 -6.99 1.26
CA ALA A 115 -6.37 -6.13 1.08
C ALA A 115 -6.07 -5.42 2.41
N SER A 116 -4.82 -5.41 2.85
CA SER A 116 -4.41 -4.58 3.97
C SER A 116 -4.35 -3.12 3.51
N LEU A 117 -4.83 -2.20 4.34
CA LEU A 117 -4.70 -0.75 4.11
C LEU A 117 -3.68 -0.13 5.07
N VAL A 118 -2.85 -0.98 5.68
CA VAL A 118 -1.74 -0.60 6.56
C VAL A 118 -0.42 -1.00 5.91
N SER A 119 0.59 -0.17 6.09
CA SER A 119 1.89 -0.39 5.48
C SER A 119 2.55 -1.68 5.99
N LEU A 120 3.18 -2.41 5.08
CA LEU A 120 4.06 -3.54 5.40
C LEU A 120 5.24 -3.13 6.31
N SER A 121 5.59 -1.84 6.36
CA SER A 121 6.64 -1.31 7.24
C SER A 121 6.31 -1.39 8.74
N LEU A 122 5.06 -1.67 9.09
CA LEU A 122 4.63 -1.85 10.48
C LEU A 122 3.96 -3.22 10.74
N THR A 123 3.84 -4.04 9.71
CA THR A 123 3.09 -5.31 9.72
C THR A 123 4.04 -6.49 9.90
N PRO A 124 3.90 -7.31 10.95
CA PRO A 124 4.67 -8.55 11.05
C PRO A 124 4.42 -9.42 9.82
N LEU A 125 5.49 -9.76 9.12
CA LEU A 125 5.47 -10.50 7.87
C LEU A 125 6.49 -11.62 7.92
N LYS A 126 6.07 -12.82 7.52
CA LYS A 126 6.95 -13.99 7.34
C LYS A 126 6.75 -14.52 5.93
N ILE A 127 7.77 -14.41 5.10
CA ILE A 127 7.77 -14.94 3.73
C ILE A 127 8.38 -16.37 3.79
N GLU A 128 7.65 -17.34 3.27
CA GLU A 128 8.17 -18.70 3.07
C GLU A 128 8.83 -18.82 1.69
N GLU A 129 8.21 -18.19 0.67
CA GLU A 129 8.66 -18.28 -0.71
C GLU A 129 8.22 -17.05 -1.49
N ILE A 130 9.09 -16.51 -2.34
CA ILE A 130 8.73 -15.55 -3.39
C ILE A 130 8.53 -16.35 -4.68
N ILE A 131 7.28 -16.42 -5.14
CA ILE A 131 6.88 -17.20 -6.31
C ILE A 131 7.27 -16.46 -7.57
N LYS A 132 6.88 -15.18 -7.69
CA LYS A 132 7.13 -14.38 -8.89
C LYS A 132 7.22 -12.89 -8.55
N ILE A 133 8.08 -12.18 -9.28
CA ILE A 133 8.15 -10.73 -9.29
C ILE A 133 7.56 -10.21 -10.60
N HIS A 134 6.67 -9.22 -10.48
CA HIS A 134 6.09 -8.47 -11.59
C HIS A 134 6.58 -7.02 -11.45
N ALA A 135 7.75 -6.74 -12.03
CA ALA A 135 8.42 -5.46 -11.87
C ALA A 135 7.66 -4.29 -12.50
N ASP A 136 6.91 -4.56 -13.54
CA ASP A 136 6.08 -3.59 -14.26
C ASP A 136 4.91 -3.01 -13.44
N ILE A 137 4.54 -3.67 -12.33
CA ILE A 137 3.42 -3.28 -11.47
C ILE A 137 3.76 -3.31 -9.97
N ASP A 138 5.04 -3.38 -9.59
CA ASP A 138 5.53 -3.40 -8.20
C ASP A 138 4.95 -4.55 -7.36
N ARG A 139 4.53 -5.66 -8.01
CA ARG A 139 3.87 -6.79 -7.37
C ARG A 139 4.82 -7.96 -7.16
N VAL A 140 4.72 -8.58 -5.98
CA VAL A 140 5.47 -9.77 -5.63
C VAL A 140 4.48 -10.86 -5.19
N ASP A 141 4.34 -11.92 -5.99
CA ASP A 141 3.54 -13.09 -5.62
C ASP A 141 4.34 -13.93 -4.61
N VAL A 142 3.70 -14.25 -3.49
CA VAL A 142 4.39 -14.89 -2.35
C VAL A 142 3.54 -16.00 -1.75
N LYS A 143 4.23 -16.89 -1.05
CA LYS A 143 3.67 -17.72 0.01
C LYS A 143 4.18 -17.14 1.33
N ALA A 144 3.30 -16.49 2.08
CA ALA A 144 3.67 -15.74 3.27
C ALA A 144 2.53 -15.68 4.28
N GLN A 145 2.83 -15.21 5.48
CA GLN A 145 1.84 -14.89 6.51
C GLN A 145 2.10 -13.52 7.08
N ALA A 146 1.02 -12.82 7.44
CA ALA A 146 1.08 -11.49 8.05
C ALA A 146 0.12 -11.36 9.22
N VAL A 147 0.46 -10.47 10.17
CA VAL A 147 -0.39 -10.15 11.31
C VAL A 147 -0.95 -8.75 11.16
N LEU A 148 -2.26 -8.61 11.24
CA LEU A 148 -2.95 -7.34 11.41
C LEU A 148 -3.35 -7.14 12.86
N PHE A 149 -3.04 -5.98 13.42
CA PHE A 149 -3.40 -5.60 14.77
C PHE A 149 -4.84 -5.08 14.85
N GLU A 150 -5.38 -4.96 16.04
CA GLU A 150 -6.73 -4.43 16.29
C GLU A 150 -6.97 -3.06 15.64
N SER A 151 -5.94 -2.21 15.55
CA SER A 151 -6.01 -0.89 14.92
C SER A 151 -5.88 -0.92 13.39
N ALA A 152 -5.64 -2.09 12.80
CA ALA A 152 -5.37 -2.18 11.36
C ALA A 152 -6.63 -1.91 10.53
N LEU A 153 -6.42 -1.23 9.42
CA LEU A 153 -7.44 -1.06 8.39
C LEU A 153 -7.24 -2.11 7.30
N TYR A 154 -8.34 -2.64 6.82
CA TYR A 154 -8.39 -3.59 5.70
C TYR A 154 -9.69 -3.41 4.91
N CYS A 155 -9.69 -3.89 3.69
CA CYS A 155 -10.86 -3.94 2.83
C CYS A 155 -11.10 -5.37 2.37
N LYS A 156 -12.34 -5.86 2.46
CA LYS A 156 -12.70 -7.11 1.76
C LYS A 156 -12.66 -6.85 0.27
N LEU A 157 -12.02 -7.73 -0.47
CA LEU A 157 -11.97 -7.59 -1.92
C LEU A 157 -13.34 -7.90 -2.51
N PRO A 158 -13.86 -7.02 -3.37
CA PRO A 158 -15.06 -7.31 -4.15
C PRO A 158 -14.81 -8.49 -5.11
N ASP A 159 -15.82 -9.34 -5.30
CA ASP A 159 -15.70 -10.52 -6.18
C ASP A 159 -15.56 -10.13 -7.67
N ASP A 160 -15.97 -8.92 -8.03
CA ASP A 160 -15.93 -8.37 -9.38
C ASP A 160 -14.64 -7.57 -9.69
N MET A 161 -13.71 -7.47 -8.74
CA MET A 161 -12.43 -6.76 -8.91
C MET A 161 -11.27 -7.74 -9.00
N SER A 162 -10.46 -7.65 -10.06
CA SER A 162 -9.24 -8.43 -10.16
C SER A 162 -8.20 -8.00 -9.11
N GLU A 163 -7.38 -8.94 -8.64
CA GLU A 163 -6.34 -8.62 -7.65
C GLU A 163 -5.34 -7.54 -8.09
N PRO A 164 -4.82 -7.54 -9.34
CA PRO A 164 -3.93 -6.49 -9.78
C PRO A 164 -4.58 -5.10 -9.74
N LEU A 165 -5.85 -5.01 -10.13
CA LEU A 165 -6.60 -3.75 -10.06
C LEU A 165 -6.85 -3.32 -8.59
N ALA A 166 -7.20 -4.28 -7.73
CA ALA A 166 -7.39 -4.02 -6.31
C ALA A 166 -6.11 -3.49 -5.65
N LEU A 167 -4.96 -4.14 -5.92
CA LEU A 167 -3.67 -3.67 -5.44
C LEU A 167 -3.37 -2.25 -5.92
N ALA A 168 -3.49 -2.00 -7.23
CA ALA A 168 -3.18 -0.70 -7.82
C ALA A 168 -4.06 0.44 -7.27
N ALA A 169 -5.35 0.17 -7.02
CA ALA A 169 -6.28 1.18 -6.54
C ALA A 169 -6.21 1.37 -5.02
N LEU A 170 -6.13 0.29 -4.24
CA LEU A 170 -6.20 0.34 -2.79
C LEU A 170 -4.90 0.82 -2.14
N ASP A 171 -3.75 0.54 -2.76
CA ASP A 171 -2.45 1.02 -2.28
C ASP A 171 -2.39 2.56 -2.20
N VAL A 172 -3.06 3.22 -3.12
CA VAL A 172 -3.09 4.69 -3.22
C VAL A 172 -4.42 5.31 -2.78
N ALA A 173 -5.33 4.54 -2.22
CA ALA A 173 -6.70 4.99 -1.90
C ALA A 173 -6.77 6.14 -0.88
N GLY A 174 -5.73 6.37 -0.11
CA GLY A 174 -5.66 7.47 0.86
C GLY A 174 -5.71 8.86 0.22
N ALA A 175 -5.01 9.07 -0.90
CA ALA A 175 -4.96 10.37 -1.57
C ALA A 175 -6.29 10.76 -2.21
N PRO A 176 -6.96 9.93 -3.03
CA PRO A 176 -8.29 10.26 -3.53
C PRO A 176 -9.34 10.39 -2.41
N ALA A 177 -9.24 9.64 -1.32
CA ALA A 177 -10.12 9.80 -0.16
C ALA A 177 -9.95 11.18 0.49
N GLN A 178 -8.72 11.68 0.62
CA GLN A 178 -8.46 13.04 1.08
C GLN A 178 -8.94 14.10 0.08
N THR A 179 -8.69 13.90 -1.20
CA THR A 179 -9.21 14.77 -2.27
C THR A 179 -10.73 14.89 -2.16
N ALA A 180 -11.41 13.75 -2.00
CA ALA A 180 -12.85 13.72 -1.80
C ALA A 180 -13.34 14.53 -0.60
N LYS A 181 -12.54 14.61 0.45
CA LYS A 181 -12.87 15.33 1.69
C LYS A 181 -12.56 16.83 1.61
N LEU A 182 -11.50 17.20 0.89
CA LEU A 182 -11.00 18.57 0.88
C LEU A 182 -11.59 19.43 -0.26
N VAL A 183 -11.84 18.82 -1.41
CA VAL A 183 -12.32 19.55 -2.60
C VAL A 183 -13.79 19.91 -2.46
N GLN A 184 -14.08 21.18 -2.73
CA GLN A 184 -15.42 21.76 -2.67
C GLN A 184 -15.83 22.33 -4.03
N SER A 185 -17.13 22.54 -4.23
CA SER A 185 -17.65 23.17 -5.43
C SER A 185 -17.04 24.55 -5.65
N GLY A 186 -16.62 24.83 -6.86
CA GLY A 186 -15.97 26.09 -7.27
C GLY A 186 -14.45 26.11 -7.03
N ASN A 187 -13.85 25.07 -6.45
CA ASN A 187 -12.40 25.05 -6.28
C ASN A 187 -11.66 24.87 -7.61
N SER A 188 -10.45 25.45 -7.68
CA SER A 188 -9.44 25.09 -8.67
C SER A 188 -8.44 24.15 -8.02
N VAL A 189 -8.23 23.00 -8.64
CA VAL A 189 -7.39 21.90 -8.09
C VAL A 189 -6.30 21.58 -9.09
N LEU A 190 -5.04 21.67 -8.67
CA LEU A 190 -3.88 21.22 -9.42
C LEU A 190 -3.39 19.88 -8.85
N ILE A 191 -3.23 18.87 -9.70
CA ILE A 191 -2.70 17.55 -9.34
C ILE A 191 -1.36 17.35 -10.03
N LEU A 192 -0.29 17.24 -9.25
CA LEU A 192 1.06 16.93 -9.73
C LEU A 192 1.22 15.41 -9.90
N GLY A 193 1.78 14.97 -11.04
CA GLY A 193 1.87 13.55 -11.38
C GLY A 193 0.49 12.94 -11.67
N ALA A 194 -0.33 13.67 -12.39
CA ALA A 194 -1.75 13.39 -12.60
C ALA A 194 -2.04 12.08 -13.33
N ALA A 195 -1.08 11.55 -14.11
CA ALA A 195 -1.23 10.29 -14.83
C ALA A 195 -0.81 9.05 -14.01
N GLY A 196 -0.18 9.22 -12.85
CA GLY A 196 0.14 8.12 -11.95
C GLY A 196 -1.12 7.51 -11.29
N LYS A 197 -0.98 6.32 -10.69
CA LYS A 197 -2.08 5.59 -9.99
C LYS A 197 -2.89 6.53 -9.06
N SER A 198 -2.18 7.22 -8.15
CA SER A 198 -2.79 8.16 -7.21
C SER A 198 -3.36 9.40 -7.89
N GLY A 199 -2.58 10.00 -8.81
CA GLY A 199 -2.95 11.22 -9.51
C GLY A 199 -4.25 11.07 -10.32
N THR A 200 -4.37 9.99 -11.07
CA THR A 200 -5.57 9.66 -11.86
C THR A 200 -6.83 9.57 -10.99
N LEU A 201 -6.73 8.86 -9.86
CA LEU A 201 -7.85 8.74 -8.93
C LEU A 201 -8.19 10.08 -8.25
N CYS A 202 -7.17 10.91 -7.96
CA CYS A 202 -7.38 12.26 -7.43
C CYS A 202 -8.04 13.18 -8.47
N CYS A 203 -7.65 13.12 -9.74
CA CYS A 203 -8.30 13.86 -10.82
C CYS A 203 -9.78 13.50 -10.92
N TYR A 204 -10.09 12.20 -10.92
CA TYR A 204 -11.47 11.71 -10.97
C TYR A 204 -12.30 12.18 -9.77
N GLU A 205 -11.76 12.06 -8.55
CA GLU A 205 -12.47 12.53 -7.35
C GLU A 205 -12.61 14.06 -7.30
N ALA A 206 -11.62 14.82 -7.77
CA ALA A 206 -11.70 16.27 -7.88
C ALA A 206 -12.79 16.66 -8.88
N SER A 207 -12.82 16.09 -10.08
CA SER A 207 -13.80 16.42 -11.12
C SER A 207 -15.25 16.22 -10.67
N LYS A 208 -15.52 15.20 -9.87
CA LYS A 208 -16.84 14.95 -9.28
C LYS A 208 -17.30 16.03 -8.30
N ARG A 209 -16.38 16.78 -7.70
CA ARG A 209 -16.65 17.67 -6.57
C ARG A 209 -16.57 19.15 -6.90
N VAL A 210 -15.70 19.54 -7.82
CA VAL A 210 -15.52 20.96 -8.17
C VAL A 210 -16.76 21.59 -8.80
N GLY A 211 -17.60 20.76 -9.44
CA GLY A 211 -18.81 21.22 -10.11
C GLY A 211 -18.54 22.12 -11.32
N PRO A 212 -19.57 22.72 -11.92
CA PRO A 212 -19.45 23.41 -13.20
C PRO A 212 -18.68 24.75 -13.15
N THR A 213 -18.43 25.29 -11.96
CA THR A 213 -17.68 26.53 -11.75
C THR A 213 -16.26 26.29 -11.24
N GLY A 214 -15.92 25.04 -10.95
CA GLY A 214 -14.57 24.67 -10.52
C GLY A 214 -13.70 24.25 -11.69
N ARG A 215 -12.46 23.87 -11.41
CA ARG A 215 -11.47 23.49 -12.42
C ARG A 215 -10.52 22.45 -11.89
N VAL A 216 -10.23 21.41 -12.69
CA VAL A 216 -9.21 20.40 -12.41
C VAL A 216 -8.10 20.52 -13.45
N VAL A 217 -6.88 20.74 -12.97
CA VAL A 217 -5.67 20.83 -13.79
C VAL A 217 -4.75 19.67 -13.45
N GLY A 218 -4.40 18.84 -14.42
CA GLY A 218 -3.44 17.76 -14.29
C GLY A 218 -2.07 18.13 -14.81
N LEU A 219 -1.01 17.97 -14.02
CA LEU A 219 0.37 18.14 -14.48
C LEU A 219 0.99 16.76 -14.71
N VAL A 220 1.56 16.57 -15.90
CA VAL A 220 2.19 15.33 -16.36
C VAL A 220 3.57 15.62 -16.94
N TYR A 221 4.43 14.58 -16.96
CA TYR A 221 5.83 14.72 -17.34
C TYR A 221 6.10 14.38 -18.82
N SER A 222 5.27 13.55 -19.46
CA SER A 222 5.49 13.06 -20.83
C SER A 222 4.24 13.16 -21.70
N GLU A 223 4.41 13.19 -23.02
CA GLU A 223 3.30 13.17 -23.98
C GLU A 223 2.48 11.87 -23.91
N ALA A 224 3.10 10.74 -23.53
CA ALA A 224 2.40 9.48 -23.32
C ALA A 224 1.42 9.62 -22.12
N GLU A 225 1.90 10.12 -20.98
CA GLU A 225 1.06 10.37 -19.80
C GLU A 225 -0.06 11.38 -20.10
N LYS A 226 0.22 12.38 -20.93
CA LYS A 226 -0.80 13.36 -21.35
C LYS A 226 -1.90 12.70 -22.16
N ALA A 227 -1.53 11.81 -23.09
CA ALA A 227 -2.51 11.07 -23.89
C ALA A 227 -3.39 10.14 -23.03
N ASP A 228 -2.78 9.44 -22.08
CA ASP A 228 -3.51 8.57 -21.15
C ASP A 228 -4.50 9.36 -20.28
N LEU A 229 -4.05 10.48 -19.72
CA LEU A 229 -4.90 11.32 -18.88
C LEU A 229 -6.03 11.99 -19.69
N GLN A 230 -5.77 12.37 -20.94
CA GLN A 230 -6.78 12.87 -21.87
C GLN A 230 -7.87 11.83 -22.16
N ALA A 231 -7.46 10.58 -22.35
CA ALA A 231 -8.40 9.48 -22.60
C ALA A 231 -9.35 9.23 -21.42
N ILE A 232 -8.90 9.50 -20.19
CA ILE A 232 -9.71 9.39 -18.97
C ILE A 232 -10.73 10.53 -18.85
N GLY A 233 -10.40 11.73 -19.35
CA GLY A 233 -11.31 12.88 -19.36
C GLY A 233 -11.64 13.45 -17.98
N ALA A 234 -10.78 13.28 -16.99
CA ALA A 234 -11.00 13.72 -15.61
C ALA A 234 -10.41 15.12 -15.29
N CYS A 235 -9.78 15.77 -16.26
CA CYS A 235 -9.18 17.10 -16.12
C CYS A 235 -9.75 18.08 -17.16
N ASP A 236 -9.92 19.32 -16.76
CA ASP A 236 -10.31 20.42 -17.66
C ASP A 236 -9.10 20.92 -18.47
N GLU A 237 -7.91 20.80 -17.89
CA GLU A 237 -6.65 21.17 -18.52
C GLU A 237 -5.53 20.20 -18.11
N ILE A 238 -4.58 19.95 -19.03
CA ILE A 238 -3.41 19.13 -18.79
C ILE A 238 -2.16 19.92 -19.18
N ILE A 239 -1.29 20.13 -18.20
CA ILE A 239 -0.01 20.81 -18.36
C ILE A 239 1.09 19.75 -18.51
N LEU A 240 1.91 19.86 -19.56
CA LEU A 240 3.11 19.07 -19.76
C LEU A 240 4.31 19.86 -19.25
N ALA A 241 4.83 19.47 -18.08
CA ALA A 241 5.99 20.13 -17.48
C ALA A 241 6.68 19.24 -16.45
N ASP A 242 7.93 19.57 -16.12
CA ASP A 242 8.69 18.97 -15.06
C ASP A 242 8.40 19.68 -13.72
N ALA A 243 7.67 19.02 -12.82
CA ALA A 243 7.31 19.58 -11.51
C ALA A 243 8.52 19.93 -10.63
N THR A 244 9.72 19.40 -10.93
CA THR A 244 10.98 19.75 -10.23
C THR A 244 11.54 21.09 -10.67
N LYS A 245 10.99 21.68 -11.73
CA LYS A 245 11.34 22.97 -12.29
C LYS A 245 10.16 23.94 -12.18
N PRO A 246 9.87 24.46 -11.00
CA PRO A 246 8.63 25.22 -10.73
C PRO A 246 8.52 26.54 -11.54
N VAL A 247 9.60 27.00 -12.17
CA VAL A 247 9.59 28.17 -13.04
C VAL A 247 9.00 27.85 -14.42
N ASP A 248 8.97 26.57 -14.80
CA ASP A 248 8.48 26.08 -16.09
C ASP A 248 7.01 25.62 -16.01
N VAL A 249 6.42 25.64 -14.82
CA VAL A 249 5.02 25.31 -14.51
C VAL A 249 4.23 26.60 -14.28
#